data_2d9c768794fb9583f6a35d5eff3efaff
#
_entry.id   2d9c768794fb9583f6a35d5eff3efaff
#
_cell.length_a   1.000
_cell.length_b   1.000
_cell.length_c   1.000
_cell.angle_alpha   90.00
_cell.angle_beta   90.00
_cell.angle_gamma   90.00
#
_symmetry.space_group_name_H-M   'P 1'
#
loop_
_entity.id
_entity.type
_entity.pdbx_description
1 polymer ?
#
loop_
_entity_poly.entity_id
_entity_poly.type
_entity_poly.pdbx_seq_one_letter_code
_entity_poly.pdbx_strand_id
1 'polypeptide(L)'
;MSREYSDTEQRNLDASRRLFAPPPGFDPATLFANDAVWWNGLPRLHAPGAGCEHRGIAAIRRLMGSANADTQHLGIDAYDLGTTRYEDLVELVDGDWVMRQHTMHAKTKAGRDYTNVYCFVMRFDAAGRIVHLTEHWNSWWADRFLFDQLAPTPAHPL
;
A
#
# COMPACT_ATOMS: atom_id res chain seq x y z
N MET A 1 -17.15 14.50 21.44
CA MET A 1 -16.71 15.71 20.71
C MET A 1 -15.92 15.24 19.50
N SER A 2 -16.32 15.58 18.26
CA SER A 2 -15.50 15.35 17.08
C SER A 2 -14.34 16.34 17.11
N ARG A 3 -13.11 15.86 16.93
CA ARG A 3 -11.93 16.70 16.79
C ARG A 3 -12.09 17.52 15.50
N GLU A 4 -11.92 18.82 15.55
CA GLU A 4 -11.74 19.65 14.37
C GLU A 4 -10.30 19.51 13.88
N TYR A 5 -10.15 19.25 12.58
CA TYR A 5 -8.84 19.17 11.93
C TYR A 5 -8.43 20.54 11.43
N SER A 6 -7.14 20.86 11.49
CA SER A 6 -6.58 22.00 10.78
C SER A 6 -6.67 21.78 9.25
N ASP A 7 -6.57 22.85 8.46
CA ASP A 7 -6.56 22.76 6.99
C ASP A 7 -5.44 21.84 6.48
N THR A 8 -4.29 21.85 7.15
CA THR A 8 -3.16 20.96 6.83
C THR A 8 -3.51 19.50 7.10
N GLU A 9 -4.07 19.19 8.25
CA GLU A 9 -4.48 17.83 8.60
C GLU A 9 -5.58 17.31 7.66
N GLN A 10 -6.57 18.14 7.35
CA GLN A 10 -7.64 17.78 6.43
C GLN A 10 -7.09 17.50 5.02
N ARG A 11 -6.21 18.37 4.50
CA ARG A 11 -5.54 18.16 3.22
C ARG A 11 -4.76 16.85 3.17
N ASN A 12 -4.00 16.55 4.24
CA ASN A 12 -3.19 15.34 4.32
C ASN A 12 -4.05 14.07 4.42
N LEU A 13 -5.17 14.12 5.17
CA LEU A 13 -6.18 13.04 5.19
C LEU A 13 -6.78 12.81 3.80
N ASP A 14 -7.15 13.87 3.08
CA ASP A 14 -7.74 13.76 1.76
C ASP A 14 -6.75 13.21 0.73
N ALA A 15 -5.46 13.55 0.85
CA ALA A 15 -4.41 12.96 0.04
C ALA A 15 -4.23 11.46 0.34
N SER A 16 -4.22 11.08 1.62
CA SER A 16 -4.22 9.66 2.03
C SER A 16 -5.39 8.90 1.43
N ARG A 17 -6.60 9.43 1.54
CA ARG A 17 -7.82 8.79 1.00
C ARG A 17 -7.75 8.61 -0.51
N ARG A 18 -7.25 9.61 -1.25
CA ARG A 18 -7.06 9.52 -2.72
C ARG A 18 -6.01 8.51 -3.14
N LEU A 19 -5.04 8.18 -2.28
CA LEU A 19 -4.06 7.13 -2.55
C LEU A 19 -4.74 5.76 -2.68
N PHE A 20 -5.72 5.46 -1.82
CA PHE A 20 -6.39 4.15 -1.74
C PHE A 20 -7.70 4.08 -2.54
N ALA A 21 -8.32 5.22 -2.79
CA ALA A 21 -9.55 5.34 -3.58
C ALA A 21 -9.41 6.49 -4.60
N PRO A 22 -8.52 6.34 -5.59
CA PRO A 22 -8.30 7.40 -6.58
C PRO A 22 -9.55 7.59 -7.45
N PRO A 23 -9.94 8.85 -7.72
CA PRO A 23 -10.98 9.13 -8.70
C PRO A 23 -10.58 8.59 -10.09
N PRO A 24 -11.55 8.30 -10.97
CA PRO A 24 -11.25 7.88 -12.34
C PRO A 24 -10.27 8.81 -13.05
N GLY A 25 -9.21 8.27 -13.65
CA GLY A 25 -8.18 9.02 -14.37
C GLY A 25 -7.14 9.73 -13.48
N PHE A 26 -7.25 9.64 -12.17
CA PHE A 26 -6.24 10.19 -11.26
C PHE A 26 -5.02 9.26 -11.15
N ASP A 27 -3.82 9.83 -11.29
CA ASP A 27 -2.56 9.11 -11.05
C ASP A 27 -2.15 9.28 -9.58
N PRO A 28 -2.29 8.23 -8.72
CA PRO A 28 -1.95 8.33 -7.31
C PRO A 28 -0.47 8.64 -7.05
N ALA A 29 0.42 8.37 -8.01
CA ALA A 29 1.84 8.70 -7.88
C ALA A 29 2.09 10.21 -7.79
N THR A 30 1.16 11.04 -8.27
CA THR A 30 1.25 12.50 -8.14
C THR A 30 1.12 13.02 -6.71
N LEU A 31 0.64 12.18 -5.79
CA LEU A 31 0.58 12.50 -4.36
C LEU A 31 1.97 12.48 -3.69
N PHE A 32 2.98 11.92 -4.33
CA PHE A 32 4.32 11.79 -3.79
C PHE A 32 5.24 12.93 -4.23
N ALA A 33 6.16 13.32 -3.34
CA ALA A 33 7.29 14.15 -3.73
C ALA A 33 8.25 13.39 -4.65
N ASN A 34 9.03 14.11 -5.46
CA ASN A 34 9.92 13.47 -6.45
C ASN A 34 10.98 12.57 -5.82
N ASP A 35 11.43 12.89 -4.62
CA ASP A 35 12.43 12.18 -3.83
C ASP A 35 11.83 11.33 -2.70
N ALA A 36 10.53 11.12 -2.71
CA ALA A 36 9.82 10.36 -1.69
C ALA A 36 10.40 8.96 -1.51
N VAL A 37 10.21 8.43 -0.31
CA VAL A 37 10.58 7.05 0.04
C VAL A 37 9.34 6.27 0.41
N TRP A 38 9.14 5.11 -0.21
CA TRP A 38 8.18 4.12 0.21
C TRP A 38 8.92 2.90 0.75
N TRP A 39 8.80 2.64 2.04
CA TRP A 39 9.27 1.41 2.65
C TRP A 39 8.14 0.37 2.59
N ASN A 40 8.41 -0.78 1.94
CA ASN A 40 7.48 -1.91 1.87
C ASN A 40 8.15 -3.14 2.48
N GLY A 41 7.53 -3.74 3.48
CA GLY A 41 8.11 -4.81 4.30
C GLY A 41 8.23 -6.19 3.64
N LEU A 42 8.13 -6.30 2.31
CA LEU A 42 8.21 -7.59 1.62
C LEU A 42 9.57 -7.80 0.91
N PRO A 43 10.49 -8.56 1.50
CA PRO A 43 11.85 -8.72 0.95
C PRO A 43 11.91 -9.28 -0.47
N ARG A 44 10.97 -10.12 -0.88
CA ARG A 44 10.96 -10.71 -2.23
C ARG A 44 10.73 -9.71 -3.36
N LEU A 45 10.19 -8.52 -3.06
CA LEU A 45 10.05 -7.45 -4.05
C LEU A 45 11.35 -6.68 -4.31
N HIS A 46 12.44 -7.05 -3.64
CA HIS A 46 13.70 -6.34 -3.67
C HIS A 46 14.84 -7.23 -4.19
N ALA A 47 15.81 -6.62 -4.86
CA ALA A 47 17.05 -7.31 -5.19
C ALA A 47 17.80 -7.70 -3.90
N PRO A 48 18.54 -8.82 -3.89
CA PRO A 48 19.35 -9.19 -2.74
C PRO A 48 20.23 -8.04 -2.27
N GLY A 49 20.14 -7.65 -0.98
CA GLY A 49 20.90 -6.57 -0.38
C GLY A 49 20.35 -5.15 -0.58
N ALA A 50 19.23 -4.98 -1.31
CA ALA A 50 18.68 -3.65 -1.62
C ALA A 50 17.83 -3.04 -0.48
N GLY A 51 17.47 -3.79 0.55
CA GLY A 51 16.54 -3.33 1.58
C GLY A 51 15.10 -3.19 1.06
N CYS A 52 14.20 -2.71 1.93
CA CYS A 52 12.76 -2.63 1.62
C CYS A 52 12.33 -1.22 1.17
N GLU A 53 13.22 -0.40 0.64
CA GLU A 53 12.94 0.99 0.27
C GLU A 53 12.88 1.20 -1.24
N HIS A 54 11.79 1.83 -1.69
CA HIS A 54 11.63 2.35 -3.04
C HIS A 54 11.85 3.86 -2.98
N ARG A 55 13.00 4.34 -3.48
CA ARG A 55 13.40 5.75 -3.43
C ARG A 55 13.12 6.45 -4.74
N GLY A 56 12.44 7.60 -4.63
CA GLY A 56 12.07 8.48 -5.73
C GLY A 56 10.85 8.00 -6.51
N ILE A 57 10.21 8.96 -7.18
CA ILE A 57 8.91 8.76 -7.85
C ILE A 57 8.95 7.65 -8.92
N ALA A 58 10.07 7.46 -9.62
CA ALA A 58 10.19 6.41 -10.62
C ALA A 58 10.16 5.00 -10.02
N ALA A 59 10.78 4.80 -8.83
CA ALA A 59 10.75 3.53 -8.12
C ALA A 59 9.35 3.26 -7.53
N ILE A 60 8.71 4.29 -6.98
CA ILE A 60 7.35 4.22 -6.45
C ILE A 60 6.34 3.85 -7.55
N ARG A 61 6.45 4.47 -8.74
CA ARG A 61 5.60 4.10 -9.90
C ARG A 61 5.78 2.65 -10.33
N ARG A 62 7.01 2.14 -10.32
CA ARG A 62 7.25 0.71 -10.61
C ARG A 62 6.60 -0.18 -9.56
N LEU A 63 6.71 0.16 -8.26
CA LEU A 63 6.05 -0.59 -7.20
C LEU A 63 4.53 -0.62 -7.39
N MET A 64 3.90 0.53 -7.59
CA MET A 64 2.45 0.65 -7.81
C MET A 64 2.01 -0.09 -9.09
N GLY A 65 2.83 -0.03 -10.15
CA GLY A 65 2.57 -0.71 -11.42
C GLY A 65 2.72 -2.23 -11.31
N SER A 66 3.53 -2.74 -10.39
CA SER A 66 3.74 -4.20 -10.21
C SER A 66 2.46 -4.94 -9.81
N ALA A 67 1.56 -4.29 -9.07
CA ALA A 67 0.27 -4.87 -8.72
C ALA A 67 -0.67 -5.04 -9.94
N ASN A 68 -0.46 -4.26 -11.00
CA ASN A 68 -1.23 -4.32 -12.25
C ASN A 68 -0.57 -5.20 -13.33
N ALA A 69 0.72 -5.53 -13.17
CA ALA A 69 1.44 -6.31 -14.16
C ALA A 69 0.96 -7.78 -14.16
N ASP A 70 1.06 -8.42 -15.32
CA ASP A 70 0.97 -9.87 -15.39
C ASP A 70 2.27 -10.46 -14.84
N THR A 71 2.23 -10.90 -13.59
CA THR A 71 3.39 -11.43 -12.88
C THR A 71 3.28 -12.95 -12.64
N GLN A 72 2.23 -13.61 -13.15
CA GLN A 72 2.01 -15.05 -12.98
C GLN A 72 3.17 -15.88 -13.53
N HIS A 73 3.78 -15.44 -14.63
CA HIS A 73 4.98 -16.10 -15.21
C HIS A 73 6.19 -16.07 -14.26
N LEU A 74 6.19 -15.19 -13.25
CA LEU A 74 7.21 -15.11 -12.20
C LEU A 74 6.83 -15.91 -10.93
N GLY A 75 5.72 -16.66 -10.96
CA GLY A 75 5.19 -17.36 -9.80
C GLY A 75 4.49 -16.43 -8.79
N ILE A 76 4.09 -15.23 -9.22
CA ILE A 76 3.41 -14.24 -8.38
C ILE A 76 1.94 -14.16 -8.78
N ASP A 77 1.04 -14.50 -7.86
CA ASP A 77 -0.39 -14.35 -8.03
C ASP A 77 -0.84 -13.00 -7.42
N ALA A 78 -0.54 -11.92 -8.12
CA ALA A 78 -0.86 -10.56 -7.68
C ALA A 78 -2.37 -10.32 -7.55
N TYR A 79 -2.76 -9.26 -6.82
CA TYR A 79 -4.18 -8.90 -6.68
C TYR A 79 -4.77 -8.39 -8.00
N ASP A 80 -6.05 -8.62 -8.18
CA ASP A 80 -6.87 -7.84 -9.09
C ASP A 80 -7.35 -6.59 -8.34
N LEU A 81 -6.72 -5.45 -8.60
CA LEU A 81 -7.03 -4.19 -7.93
C LEU A 81 -8.48 -3.74 -8.13
N GLY A 82 -9.14 -4.17 -9.22
CA GLY A 82 -10.56 -3.87 -9.46
C GLY A 82 -11.49 -4.57 -8.46
N THR A 83 -11.01 -5.54 -7.71
CA THR A 83 -11.78 -6.29 -6.71
C THR A 83 -11.50 -5.86 -5.27
N THR A 84 -10.59 -4.89 -5.06
CA THR A 84 -10.22 -4.47 -3.71
C THR A 84 -11.36 -3.78 -3.00
N ARG A 85 -11.53 -4.13 -1.73
CA ARG A 85 -12.40 -3.44 -0.78
C ARG A 85 -11.70 -3.33 0.56
N TYR A 86 -12.04 -2.30 1.31
CA TYR A 86 -11.42 -1.98 2.58
C TYR A 86 -12.47 -1.97 3.69
N GLU A 87 -12.15 -2.63 4.81
CA GLU A 87 -12.97 -2.70 6.02
C GLU A 87 -12.14 -2.27 7.23
N ASP A 88 -12.78 -2.05 8.37
CA ASP A 88 -12.15 -1.72 9.66
C ASP A 88 -11.20 -0.51 9.57
N LEU A 89 -11.64 0.53 8.85
CA LEU A 89 -10.82 1.70 8.59
C LEU A 89 -10.60 2.51 9.87
N VAL A 90 -9.33 2.71 10.24
CA VAL A 90 -8.89 3.65 11.26
C VAL A 90 -7.95 4.65 10.62
N GLU A 91 -8.23 5.95 10.79
CA GLU A 91 -7.37 7.04 10.34
C GLU A 91 -7.02 7.93 11.53
N LEU A 92 -5.76 8.23 11.72
CA LEU A 92 -5.26 9.20 12.69
C LEU A 92 -4.40 10.22 11.95
N VAL A 93 -4.53 11.50 12.35
CA VAL A 93 -3.72 12.58 11.81
C VAL A 93 -3.20 13.44 12.93
N ASP A 94 -1.94 13.85 12.82
CA ASP A 94 -1.29 14.81 13.70
C ASP A 94 -0.27 15.62 12.89
N GLY A 95 -0.62 16.87 12.59
CA GLY A 95 0.18 17.77 11.77
C GLY A 95 0.48 17.22 10.37
N ASP A 96 1.75 16.90 10.13
CA ASP A 96 2.24 16.36 8.86
C ASP A 96 2.23 14.82 8.78
N TRP A 97 1.71 14.13 9.79
CA TRP A 97 1.62 12.67 9.85
C TRP A 97 0.19 12.18 9.69
N VAL A 98 0.02 11.15 8.88
CA VAL A 98 -1.23 10.39 8.78
C VAL A 98 -0.91 8.91 8.96
N MET A 99 -1.64 8.26 9.86
CA MET A 99 -1.68 6.80 9.97
C MET A 99 -3.03 6.32 9.45
N ARG A 100 -2.99 5.29 8.60
CA ARG A 100 -4.18 4.61 8.08
C ARG A 100 -4.01 3.12 8.27
N GLN A 101 -4.95 2.51 9.01
CA GLN A 101 -5.07 1.06 9.13
C GLN A 101 -6.37 0.59 8.50
N HIS A 102 -6.35 -0.53 7.81
CA HIS A 102 -7.55 -1.18 7.28
C HIS A 102 -7.31 -2.67 7.03
N THR A 103 -8.40 -3.42 6.97
CA THR A 103 -8.43 -4.77 6.41
C THR A 103 -8.69 -4.66 4.91
N MET A 104 -7.77 -5.16 4.09
CA MET A 104 -7.95 -5.24 2.63
C MET A 104 -8.42 -6.64 2.26
N HIS A 105 -9.46 -6.69 1.45
CA HIS A 105 -9.91 -7.90 0.76
C HIS A 105 -9.73 -7.70 -0.74
N ALA A 106 -9.30 -8.74 -1.43
CA ALA A 106 -9.16 -8.74 -2.88
C ALA A 106 -9.32 -10.15 -3.44
N LYS A 107 -9.60 -10.26 -4.74
CA LYS A 107 -9.31 -11.47 -5.50
C LYS A 107 -7.88 -11.38 -6.03
N THR A 108 -7.20 -12.50 -6.08
CA THR A 108 -5.98 -12.57 -6.89
C THR A 108 -6.34 -12.76 -8.37
N LYS A 109 -5.36 -12.60 -9.27
CA LYS A 109 -5.55 -12.85 -10.70
C LYS A 109 -5.90 -14.32 -11.01
N ALA A 110 -5.49 -15.25 -10.14
CA ALA A 110 -5.92 -16.65 -10.20
C ALA A 110 -7.31 -16.90 -9.57
N GLY A 111 -8.00 -15.86 -9.07
CA GLY A 111 -9.34 -15.94 -8.51
C GLY A 111 -9.42 -16.36 -7.04
N ARG A 112 -8.29 -16.45 -6.33
CA ARG A 112 -8.27 -16.80 -4.91
C ARG A 112 -8.67 -15.62 -4.04
N ASP A 113 -9.35 -15.87 -2.92
CA ASP A 113 -9.67 -14.83 -1.95
C ASP A 113 -8.45 -14.49 -1.10
N TYR A 114 -8.07 -13.21 -1.10
CA TYR A 114 -6.97 -12.67 -0.31
C TYR A 114 -7.49 -11.68 0.72
N THR A 115 -7.00 -11.79 1.94
CA THR A 115 -7.30 -10.86 3.03
C THR A 115 -6.04 -10.59 3.83
N ASN A 116 -5.78 -9.32 4.14
CA ASN A 116 -4.65 -8.94 5.01
C ASN A 116 -4.93 -7.60 5.69
N VAL A 117 -4.33 -7.40 6.86
CA VAL A 117 -4.39 -6.11 7.57
C VAL A 117 -3.16 -5.29 7.19
N TYR A 118 -3.41 -4.05 6.83
CA TYR A 118 -2.38 -3.08 6.47
C TYR A 118 -2.40 -1.90 7.42
N CYS A 119 -1.21 -1.40 7.76
CA CYS A 119 -1.04 -0.12 8.44
C CYS A 119 -0.03 0.72 7.66
N PHE A 120 -0.48 1.85 7.17
CA PHE A 120 0.35 2.83 6.45
C PHE A 120 0.62 4.02 7.35
N VAL A 121 1.89 4.39 7.47
CA VAL A 121 2.31 5.62 8.14
C VAL A 121 2.91 6.54 7.09
N MET A 122 2.31 7.70 6.92
CA MET A 122 2.67 8.68 5.89
C MET A 122 3.14 9.98 6.53
N ARG A 123 4.20 10.56 6.00
CA ARG A 123 4.65 11.91 6.32
C ARG A 123 4.53 12.79 5.09
N PHE A 124 4.01 14.01 5.29
CA PHE A 124 3.74 14.97 4.24
C PHE A 124 4.69 16.18 4.33
N ASP A 125 4.99 16.80 3.19
CA ASP A 125 5.66 18.09 3.13
C ASP A 125 4.65 19.26 3.29
N ALA A 126 5.18 20.49 3.36
CA ALA A 126 4.35 21.69 3.46
C ALA A 126 3.41 21.90 2.26
N ALA A 127 3.72 21.29 1.10
CA ALA A 127 2.87 21.33 -0.09
C ALA A 127 1.79 20.22 -0.09
N GLY A 128 1.74 19.34 0.94
CA GLY A 128 0.80 18.23 1.05
C GLY A 128 1.15 17.04 0.19
N ARG A 129 2.44 16.85 -0.14
CA ARG A 129 2.92 15.67 -0.85
C ARG A 129 3.54 14.68 0.12
N ILE A 130 3.33 13.39 -0.11
CA ILE A 130 3.92 12.32 0.68
C ILE A 130 5.44 12.31 0.41
N VAL A 131 6.24 12.53 1.46
CA VAL A 131 7.70 12.44 1.41
C VAL A 131 8.21 11.10 1.96
N HIS A 132 7.43 10.46 2.81
CA HIS A 132 7.74 9.14 3.35
C HIS A 132 6.45 8.34 3.55
N LEU A 133 6.46 7.10 3.14
CA LEU A 133 5.39 6.13 3.41
C LEU A 133 6.02 4.85 3.91
N THR A 134 5.54 4.36 5.06
CA THR A 134 5.89 3.05 5.59
C THR A 134 4.66 2.16 5.54
N GLU A 135 4.80 0.99 4.94
CA GLU A 135 3.75 0.00 4.79
C GLU A 135 4.04 -1.21 5.66
N HIS A 136 3.21 -1.41 6.68
CA HIS A 136 3.24 -2.57 7.56
C HIS A 136 2.06 -3.48 7.27
N TRP A 137 2.30 -4.76 7.13
CA TRP A 137 1.31 -5.78 6.84
C TRP A 137 1.78 -7.15 7.31
N ASN A 138 0.92 -8.15 7.31
CA ASN A 138 1.38 -9.51 7.56
C ASN A 138 2.16 -10.01 6.32
N SER A 139 3.45 -9.64 6.27
CA SER A 139 4.32 -9.95 5.14
C SER A 139 4.61 -11.44 5.01
N TRP A 140 4.63 -12.20 6.13
CA TRP A 140 4.75 -13.65 6.10
C TRP A 140 3.57 -14.30 5.39
N TRP A 141 2.34 -13.87 5.71
CA TRP A 141 1.13 -14.36 5.06
C TRP A 141 1.11 -14.02 3.57
N ALA A 142 1.39 -12.76 3.24
CA ALA A 142 1.44 -12.30 1.86
C ALA A 142 2.52 -13.04 1.05
N ASP A 143 3.70 -13.26 1.63
CA ASP A 143 4.78 -14.00 0.99
C ASP A 143 4.32 -15.41 0.61
N ARG A 144 3.72 -16.14 1.56
CA ARG A 144 3.19 -17.49 1.34
C ARG A 144 2.02 -17.54 0.38
N PHE A 145 1.12 -16.57 0.47
CA PHE A 145 -0.12 -16.58 -0.30
C PHE A 145 0.10 -16.12 -1.75
N LEU A 146 0.87 -15.06 -1.96
CA LEU A 146 1.01 -14.44 -3.27
C LEU A 146 2.20 -14.99 -4.07
N PHE A 147 3.28 -15.43 -3.40
CA PHE A 147 4.54 -15.77 -4.04
C PHE A 147 4.89 -17.26 -3.98
N ASP A 148 4.23 -18.05 -3.14
CA ASP A 148 4.50 -19.48 -2.99
C ASP A 148 3.32 -20.30 -3.50
N GLN A 149 3.05 -20.18 -4.79
CA GLN A 149 1.92 -20.88 -5.44
C GLN A 149 2.04 -22.41 -5.44
N LEU A 150 3.24 -22.94 -5.15
CA LEU A 150 3.51 -24.39 -5.10
C LEU A 150 3.36 -24.96 -3.69
N ALA A 151 3.28 -24.13 -2.66
CA ALA A 151 3.04 -24.57 -1.30
C ALA A 151 1.53 -24.65 -1.01
N PRO A 152 1.08 -25.66 -0.22
CA PRO A 152 -0.29 -25.68 0.23
C PRO A 152 -0.60 -24.39 1.00
N THR A 153 -1.71 -23.75 0.68
CA THR A 153 -2.13 -22.51 1.36
C THR A 153 -2.21 -22.76 2.86
N PRO A 154 -1.37 -22.12 3.68
CA PRO A 154 -1.45 -22.30 5.12
C PRO A 154 -2.80 -21.77 5.62
N ALA A 155 -3.39 -22.42 6.62
CA ALA A 155 -4.56 -21.88 7.28
C ALA A 155 -4.23 -20.48 7.79
N HIS A 156 -5.14 -19.52 7.59
CA HIS A 156 -4.95 -18.16 8.08
C HIS A 156 -4.75 -18.21 9.60
N PRO A 157 -3.65 -17.70 10.16
CA PRO A 157 -3.53 -17.61 11.61
C PRO A 157 -4.64 -16.67 12.12
N LEU A 158 -5.51 -17.21 12.95
CA LEU A 158 -6.56 -16.46 13.66
C LEU A 158 -5.93 -15.54 14.70
#